data_305b12121a3dedc79b024fe9be4660ea
#
_entry.id   305b12121a3dedc79b024fe9be4660ea
#
_cell.length_a   1.000
_cell.length_b   1.000
_cell.length_c   1.000
_cell.angle_alpha   90.00
_cell.angle_beta   90.00
_cell.angle_gamma   90.00
#
_symmetry.space_group_name_H-M   'P 1'
#
loop_
_entity.id
_entity.type
_entity.pdbx_description
1 polymer ?
#
loop_
_entity_poly.entity_id
_entity_poly.type
_entity_poly.pdbx_seq_one_letter_code
_entity_poly.pdbx_strand_id
1 'polypeptide(L)'
;MIVQKELVAIYDYEVPVPENPFSFRLEINKCSELFTGSVYRLERFRLRPTFHQRDREDADPLINDALIYIRDECIDERKLR
;
A
#
# COMPACT_ATOMS: atom_id res chain seq x y z
N MET A 1 1.32 -0.67 27.87
CA MET A 1 1.84 0.55 27.22
C MET A 1 0.99 0.89 25.99
N ILE A 2 0.56 2.13 25.90
CA ILE A 2 -0.22 2.58 24.75
C ILE A 2 0.75 3.16 23.71
N VAL A 3 0.73 2.60 22.52
CA VAL A 3 1.51 3.14 21.38
C VAL A 3 0.56 3.94 20.52
N GLN A 4 0.82 5.23 20.40
CA GLN A 4 0.02 6.12 19.57
C GLN A 4 0.56 6.12 18.16
N LYS A 5 -0.31 5.81 17.20
CA LYS A 5 -0.02 5.91 15.77
C LYS A 5 -0.82 7.06 15.18
N GLU A 6 -0.18 7.84 14.34
CA GLU A 6 -0.84 8.92 13.62
C GLU A 6 -0.91 8.56 12.14
N LEU A 7 -2.12 8.58 11.59
CA LEU A 7 -2.31 8.40 10.15
C LEU A 7 -1.88 9.70 9.45
N VAL A 8 -0.80 9.61 8.68
CA VAL A 8 -0.22 10.77 8.00
C VAL A 8 -0.82 10.98 6.63
N ALA A 9 -1.01 9.89 5.87
CA ALA A 9 -1.50 9.97 4.50
C ALA A 9 -2.18 8.68 4.08
N ILE A 10 -3.17 8.82 3.19
CA ILE A 10 -3.81 7.71 2.49
C ILE A 10 -3.74 8.02 1.01
N TYR A 11 -3.23 7.07 0.23
CA TYR A 11 -3.19 7.16 -1.23
C TYR A 11 -3.96 5.99 -1.83
N ASP A 12 -4.90 6.30 -2.71
CA ASP A 12 -5.63 5.29 -3.45
C ASP A 12 -5.10 5.23 -4.88
N TYR A 13 -4.77 4.03 -5.33
CA TYR A 13 -4.26 3.78 -6.67
C TYR A 13 -5.19 2.83 -7.41
N GLU A 14 -5.47 3.17 -8.66
CA GLU A 14 -6.22 2.30 -9.54
C GLU A 14 -5.37 1.98 -10.76
N VAL A 15 -5.19 0.68 -11.01
CA VAL A 15 -4.51 0.22 -12.22
C VAL A 15 -5.58 -0.20 -13.20
N PRO A 16 -5.83 0.59 -14.26
CA PRO A 16 -6.90 0.29 -15.19
C PRO A 16 -6.58 -0.93 -16.04
N VAL A 17 -7.45 -1.93 -15.94
CA VAL A 17 -7.45 -3.12 -16.79
C VAL A 17 -8.87 -3.25 -17.33
N PRO A 18 -9.07 -3.54 -18.64
CA PRO A 18 -10.39 -3.43 -19.27
C PRO A 18 -11.54 -4.14 -18.55
N GLU A 19 -11.31 -5.30 -17.93
CA GLU A 19 -12.38 -6.09 -17.36
C GLU A 19 -12.43 -6.04 -15.82
N ASN A 20 -11.32 -5.72 -15.18
CA ASN A 20 -11.25 -5.78 -13.71
C ASN A 20 -10.09 -4.91 -13.21
N PRO A 21 -10.34 -3.62 -13.00
CA PRO A 21 -9.30 -2.73 -12.52
C PRO A 21 -8.81 -3.16 -11.13
N PHE A 22 -7.50 -3.07 -10.92
CA PHE A 22 -6.91 -3.32 -9.61
C PHE A 22 -6.93 -2.04 -8.79
N SER A 23 -7.44 -2.13 -7.58
CA SER A 23 -7.49 -1.00 -6.66
C SER A 23 -6.66 -1.31 -5.42
N PHE A 24 -5.78 -0.39 -5.06
CA PHE A 24 -4.91 -0.51 -3.90
C PHE A 24 -4.99 0.75 -3.05
N ARG A 25 -4.76 0.57 -1.77
CA ARG A 25 -4.64 1.69 -0.83
C ARG A 25 -3.32 1.58 -0.08
N LEU A 26 -2.58 2.68 -0.06
CA LEU A 26 -1.38 2.83 0.76
C LEU A 26 -1.72 3.72 1.94
N GLU A 27 -1.50 3.24 3.15
CA GLU A 27 -1.61 4.03 4.36
C GLU A 27 -0.23 4.26 4.95
N ILE A 28 0.11 5.53 5.19
CA ILE A 28 1.34 5.93 5.85
C ILE A 28 1.00 6.35 7.28
N ASN A 29 1.61 5.72 8.24
CA ASN A 29 1.46 6.04 9.66
C ASN A 29 2.79 6.51 10.23
N LYS A 30 2.72 7.38 11.22
CA LYS A 30 3.88 7.82 11.98
C LYS A 30 3.75 7.32 13.41
N CYS A 31 4.81 6.69 13.90
CA CYS A 31 4.91 6.23 15.28
C CYS A 31 6.24 6.73 15.82
N SER A 32 6.19 7.65 16.80
CA SER A 32 7.37 8.40 17.25
C SER A 32 8.01 9.18 16.09
N GLU A 33 9.27 8.92 15.78
CA GLU A 33 10.02 9.61 14.72
C GLU A 33 10.04 8.82 13.40
N LEU A 34 9.38 7.66 13.36
CA LEU A 34 9.48 6.74 12.23
C LEU A 34 8.14 6.56 11.51
N PHE A 35 8.23 6.34 10.21
CA PHE A 35 7.07 6.09 9.36
C PHE A 35 6.95 4.61 9.03
N THR A 36 5.72 4.14 8.95
CA THR A 36 5.40 2.80 8.46
C THR A 36 4.42 2.91 7.31
N GLY A 37 4.48 1.96 6.39
CA GLY A 37 3.57 1.93 5.24
C GLY A 37 2.88 0.58 5.14
N SER A 38 1.59 0.60 4.83
CA SER A 38 0.81 -0.62 4.61
C SER A 38 0.04 -0.50 3.31
N VAL A 39 0.17 -1.51 2.46
CA VAL A 39 -0.57 -1.58 1.20
C VAL A 39 -1.71 -2.56 1.36
N TYR A 40 -2.88 -2.13 0.97
CA TYR A 40 -4.09 -2.94 0.96
C TYR A 40 -4.59 -3.09 -0.46
N ARG A 41 -5.11 -4.25 -0.78
CA ARG A 41 -5.80 -4.49 -2.04
C ARG A 41 -7.30 -4.55 -1.77
N LEU A 42 -8.08 -3.84 -2.57
CA LEU A 42 -9.53 -3.88 -2.49
C LEU A 42 -10.04 -5.11 -3.25
N GLU A 43 -10.62 -6.06 -2.52
CA GLU A 43 -11.23 -7.27 -3.08
C GLU A 43 -12.65 -7.41 -2.54
N ARG A 44 -13.65 -7.45 -3.43
CA ARG A 44 -15.05 -7.68 -3.06
C ARG A 44 -15.52 -6.80 -1.89
N PHE A 45 -15.25 -5.50 -1.97
CA PHE A 45 -15.59 -4.51 -0.95
C PHE A 45 -14.81 -4.66 0.36
N ARG A 46 -13.72 -5.42 0.36
CA ARG A 46 -12.82 -5.57 1.49
C ARG A 46 -11.43 -5.07 1.17
N LEU A 47 -10.83 -4.38 2.13
CA LEU A 47 -9.41 -4.05 2.07
C LEU A 47 -8.63 -5.21 2.69
N ARG A 48 -7.83 -5.87 1.86
CA ARG A 48 -6.98 -6.97 2.27
C ARG A 48 -5.54 -6.49 2.41
N PRO A 49 -4.91 -6.61 3.58
CA PRO A 49 -3.50 -6.23 3.71
C PRO A 49 -2.62 -7.17 2.89
N THR A 50 -1.76 -6.60 2.05
CA THR A 50 -0.91 -7.38 1.14
C THR A 50 0.58 -7.12 1.34
N PHE A 51 0.94 -5.95 1.85
CA PHE A 51 2.33 -5.56 1.98
C PHE A 51 2.49 -4.59 3.14
N HIS A 52 3.49 -4.80 3.98
CA HIS A 52 3.76 -3.94 5.12
C HIS A 52 5.24 -3.56 5.16
N GLN A 53 5.51 -2.27 5.29
CA GLN A 53 6.85 -1.72 5.37
C GLN A 53 7.06 -1.13 6.76
N ARG A 54 8.26 -1.32 7.29
CA ARG A 54 8.58 -0.89 8.66
C ARG A 54 9.56 0.27 8.67
N ASP A 55 9.39 1.09 9.67
CA ASP A 55 10.37 1.97 10.30
C ASP A 55 11.34 2.66 9.33
N ARG A 56 10.86 3.69 8.65
CA ARG A 56 11.67 4.58 7.83
C ARG A 56 11.64 5.98 8.41
N GLU A 57 12.75 6.68 8.30
CA GLU A 57 12.83 8.07 8.74
C GLU A 57 12.05 9.01 7.80
N ASP A 58 11.88 8.62 6.53
CA ASP A 58 11.17 9.38 5.52
C ASP A 58 10.01 8.59 4.94
N ALA A 59 8.95 9.29 4.56
CA ALA A 59 7.79 8.67 3.93
C ALA A 59 8.01 8.36 2.44
N ASP A 60 8.84 9.12 1.74
CA ASP A 60 9.04 8.96 0.29
C ASP A 60 9.52 7.57 -0.13
N PRO A 61 10.50 6.93 0.54
CA PRO A 61 10.87 5.56 0.21
C PRO A 61 9.71 4.56 0.36
N LEU A 62 8.83 4.78 1.34
CA LEU A 62 7.66 3.91 1.54
C LEU A 62 6.70 4.00 0.37
N ILE A 63 6.49 5.21 -0.15
CA ILE A 63 5.61 5.45 -1.30
C ILE A 63 6.22 4.80 -2.55
N ASN A 64 7.50 4.99 -2.80
CA ASN A 64 8.19 4.43 -3.96
C ASN A 64 8.17 2.90 -3.95
N ASP A 65 8.48 2.29 -2.82
CA ASP A 65 8.48 0.83 -2.68
C ASP A 65 7.07 0.25 -2.83
N ALA A 66 6.05 0.96 -2.34
CA ALA A 66 4.66 0.56 -2.49
C ALA A 66 4.25 0.57 -3.97
N LEU A 67 4.65 1.59 -4.73
CA LEU A 67 4.33 1.68 -6.16
C LEU A 67 5.02 0.56 -6.94
N ILE A 68 6.25 0.21 -6.60
CA ILE A 68 6.96 -0.91 -7.21
C ILE A 68 6.22 -2.22 -6.91
N TYR A 69 5.83 -2.42 -5.66
CA TYR A 69 5.08 -3.61 -5.26
C TYR A 69 3.76 -3.75 -6.02
N ILE A 70 2.99 -2.66 -6.13
CA ILE A 70 1.70 -2.64 -6.83
C ILE A 70 1.91 -2.99 -8.32
N ARG A 71 2.93 -2.40 -8.94
CA ARG A 71 3.26 -2.69 -10.34
C ARG A 71 3.59 -4.16 -10.54
N ASP A 72 4.43 -4.73 -9.67
CA ASP A 72 4.85 -6.12 -9.80
C ASP A 72 3.68 -7.10 -9.58
N GLU A 73 2.80 -6.81 -8.64
CA GLU A 73 1.58 -7.61 -8.43
C GLU A 73 0.69 -7.62 -9.67
N CYS A 74 0.50 -6.47 -10.30
CA CYS A 74 -0.32 -6.37 -11.50
C CYS A 74 0.28 -7.14 -12.67
N ILE A 75 1.60 -7.13 -12.82
CA ILE A 75 2.31 -7.87 -13.87
C ILE A 75 2.14 -9.37 -13.63
N ASP A 76 2.34 -9.84 -12.41
CA ASP A 76 2.24 -11.26 -12.06
C ASP A 76 0.84 -11.80 -12.32
N GLU A 77 -0.19 -11.06 -11.97
CA GLU A 77 -1.57 -11.47 -12.25
C GLU A 77 -1.88 -11.52 -13.74
N ARG A 78 -1.31 -10.62 -14.53
CA ARG A 78 -1.48 -10.66 -15.99
C ARG A 78 -0.82 -11.88 -16.62
N LYS A 79 0.29 -12.35 -16.05
CA LYS A 79 0.99 -13.55 -16.55
C LYS A 79 0.22 -14.84 -16.28
N LEU A 80 -0.65 -14.83 -15.29
CA LEU A 80 -1.44 -16.00 -14.90
C LEU A 80 -2.73 -16.17 -15.72
N ARG A 81 -3.02 -15.22 -16.59
CA ARG A 81 -4.21 -15.26 -17.44
C ARG A 81 -3.93 -15.77 -18.84
#